data_9a0c000ee064870e7a0a2bf9d43c11d7
#
_entry.id   9a0c000ee064870e7a0a2bf9d43c11d7
#
_cell.length_a   1.000
_cell.length_b   1.000
_cell.length_c   1.000
_cell.angle_alpha   90.00
_cell.angle_beta   90.00
_cell.angle_gamma   90.00
#
_symmetry.space_group_name_H-M   'P 1'
#
loop_
_entity.id
_entity.type
_entity.pdbx_description
1 polymer ?
#
loop_
_entity_poly.entity_id
_entity_poly.type
_entity_poly.pdbx_seq_one_letter_code
_entity_poly.pdbx_strand_id
1 'polypeptide(L)'
;MFYDLTLKITPQLMKDANGNEKKSLVGHLGTHFDVMNKEFPLSYFHLPAIIFNVYNKEEIDCDDIDFNQIQEGMFVVFATGFIEKVGYGHKDYFSHHPQLSKALIEQLIQRKIAIIGIDSPGIRRGKEHTPMDQYCADHHVFVVENLCHLDIVLNQKSFQSCYINTYPVNYSDMTGLPCRVVAEL
;
A
#
# COMPACT_ATOMS: atom_id res chain seq x y z
N MET A 1 2.33 4.90 -20.69
CA MET A 1 3.19 5.88 -19.95
C MET A 1 3.45 5.32 -18.58
N PHE A 2 4.68 5.44 -18.05
CA PHE A 2 5.04 4.89 -16.74
C PHE A 2 5.09 5.99 -15.68
N TYR A 3 4.53 5.71 -14.51
CA TYR A 3 4.54 6.57 -13.34
C TYR A 3 5.18 5.83 -12.17
N ASP A 4 6.17 6.44 -11.54
CA ASP A 4 6.85 5.90 -10.36
C ASP A 4 6.04 6.22 -9.10
N LEU A 5 5.50 5.19 -8.49
CA LEU A 5 4.70 5.26 -7.26
C LEU A 5 5.53 4.99 -6.00
N THR A 6 6.88 4.96 -6.15
CA THR A 6 7.79 4.56 -5.09
C THR A 6 8.32 5.78 -4.35
N LEU A 7 8.23 5.77 -3.03
CA LEU A 7 8.86 6.80 -2.19
C LEU A 7 10.38 6.77 -2.37
N LYS A 8 10.96 7.93 -2.74
CA LYS A 8 12.41 8.08 -2.85
C LYS A 8 13.05 8.15 -1.48
N ILE A 9 13.90 7.17 -1.15
CA ILE A 9 14.65 7.16 0.09
C ILE A 9 15.89 8.04 -0.04
N THR A 10 15.94 9.07 0.78
CA THR A 10 17.09 10.02 0.83
C THR A 10 18.08 9.62 1.91
N PRO A 11 19.35 10.16 1.86
CA PRO A 11 20.31 9.94 2.94
C PRO A 11 19.79 10.35 4.33
N GLN A 12 18.92 11.37 4.40
CA GLN A 12 18.30 11.79 5.66
C GLN A 12 17.33 10.73 6.18
N LEU A 13 16.44 10.20 5.33
CA LEU A 13 15.51 9.12 5.72
C LEU A 13 16.24 7.85 6.15
N MET A 14 17.36 7.52 5.49
CA MET A 14 18.22 6.41 5.92
C MET A 14 18.82 6.65 7.29
N LYS A 15 19.31 7.87 7.55
CA LYS A 15 19.87 8.26 8.86
C LYS A 15 18.79 8.21 9.95
N ASP A 16 17.59 8.72 9.67
CA ASP A 16 16.48 8.75 10.62
C ASP A 16 15.93 7.34 10.90
N ALA A 17 16.11 6.41 9.97
CA ALA A 17 15.77 4.99 10.14
C ALA A 17 16.83 4.21 10.93
N ASN A 18 18.04 4.75 11.07
CA ASN A 18 19.13 4.08 11.77
C ASN A 18 18.80 3.87 13.25
N GLY A 19 18.95 2.63 13.74
CA GLY A 19 18.53 2.25 15.08
C GLY A 19 17.04 1.91 15.24
N ASN A 20 16.24 2.05 14.17
CA ASN A 20 14.87 1.54 14.16
C ASN A 20 14.84 0.15 13.49
N GLU A 21 14.83 -0.89 14.30
CA GLU A 21 14.87 -2.28 13.84
C GLU A 21 13.73 -2.63 12.87
N LYS A 22 12.52 -2.15 13.13
CA LYS A 22 11.37 -2.41 12.24
C LYS A 22 11.60 -1.87 10.85
N LYS A 23 12.20 -0.68 10.72
CA LYS A 23 12.47 -0.07 9.42
C LYS A 23 13.67 -0.70 8.70
N SER A 24 14.77 -0.91 9.40
CA SER A 24 16.05 -1.29 8.80
C SER A 24 16.26 -2.80 8.71
N LEU A 25 15.84 -3.57 9.73
CA LEU A 25 16.11 -5.01 9.81
C LEU A 25 14.97 -5.88 9.31
N VAL A 26 13.73 -5.37 9.31
CA VAL A 26 12.56 -6.15 8.90
C VAL A 26 11.86 -5.59 7.64
N GLY A 27 12.49 -4.64 6.96
CA GLY A 27 12.13 -4.21 5.61
C GLY A 27 11.02 -3.18 5.47
N HIS A 28 10.66 -2.44 6.53
CA HIS A 28 9.55 -1.48 6.52
C HIS A 28 9.98 -0.01 6.26
N LEU A 29 11.07 0.22 5.54
CA LEU A 29 11.50 1.56 5.16
C LEU A 29 10.99 1.94 3.77
N GLY A 30 10.24 3.05 3.68
CA GLY A 30 9.71 3.59 2.43
C GLY A 30 8.57 2.74 1.88
N THR A 31 8.43 2.67 0.56
CA THR A 31 7.44 1.82 -0.08
C THR A 31 7.85 0.36 0.04
N HIS A 32 6.99 -0.45 0.64
CA HIS A 32 7.26 -1.86 0.90
C HIS A 32 5.98 -2.68 0.94
N PHE A 33 6.11 -3.99 0.76
CA PHE A 33 5.06 -4.96 1.04
C PHE A 33 5.12 -5.43 2.49
N ASP A 34 3.96 -5.59 3.12
CA ASP A 34 3.78 -6.39 4.31
C ASP A 34 3.47 -7.83 3.91
N VAL A 35 4.51 -8.67 3.87
CA VAL A 35 4.38 -10.08 3.51
C VAL A 35 4.19 -10.96 4.72
N MET A 36 4.48 -10.42 5.90
CA MET A 36 4.39 -11.11 7.18
C MET A 36 5.25 -12.39 7.19
N ASN A 37 4.63 -13.55 7.26
CA ASN A 37 5.28 -14.86 7.23
C ASN A 37 5.03 -15.62 5.92
N LYS A 38 4.72 -14.93 4.83
CA LYS A 38 4.43 -15.54 3.51
C LYS A 38 5.51 -15.18 2.50
N GLU A 39 5.63 -16.02 1.48
CA GLU A 39 6.44 -15.72 0.31
C GLU A 39 5.61 -14.91 -0.70
N PHE A 40 6.24 -13.91 -1.32
CA PHE A 40 5.60 -13.08 -2.33
C PHE A 40 5.53 -13.85 -3.67
N PRO A 41 4.34 -14.04 -4.27
CA PRO A 41 4.19 -14.81 -5.50
C PRO A 41 4.74 -14.05 -6.72
N LEU A 42 5.51 -14.72 -7.58
CA LEU A 42 6.00 -14.14 -8.83
C LEU A 42 4.88 -13.69 -9.77
N SER A 43 3.71 -14.33 -9.68
CA SER A 43 2.51 -13.95 -10.45
C SER A 43 1.97 -12.56 -10.11
N TYR A 44 2.43 -11.96 -8.99
CA TYR A 44 1.97 -10.63 -8.55
C TYR A 44 2.87 -9.48 -9.04
N PHE A 45 3.88 -9.77 -9.86
CA PHE A 45 4.80 -8.74 -10.36
C PHE A 45 4.18 -7.77 -11.36
N HIS A 46 3.15 -8.20 -12.09
CA HIS A 46 2.46 -7.40 -13.09
C HIS A 46 0.96 -7.70 -13.05
N LEU A 47 0.18 -6.78 -12.52
CA LEU A 47 -1.25 -6.97 -12.30
C LEU A 47 -2.09 -5.87 -12.94
N PRO A 48 -3.31 -6.20 -13.40
CA PRO A 48 -4.32 -5.18 -13.62
C PRO A 48 -4.62 -4.50 -12.29
N ALA A 49 -4.79 -3.17 -12.35
CA ALA A 49 -4.93 -2.37 -11.14
C ALA A 49 -5.99 -1.29 -11.29
N ILE A 50 -6.49 -0.84 -10.15
CA ILE A 50 -7.35 0.32 -10.05
C ILE A 50 -6.92 1.19 -8.88
N ILE A 51 -6.84 2.51 -9.11
CA ILE A 51 -6.54 3.52 -8.09
C ILE A 51 -7.82 4.30 -7.84
N PHE A 52 -8.33 4.26 -6.61
CA PHE A 52 -9.49 5.05 -6.18
C PHE A 52 -9.05 6.35 -5.50
N ASN A 53 -9.72 7.44 -5.84
CA ASN A 53 -9.58 8.71 -5.16
C ASN A 53 -10.47 8.72 -3.91
N VAL A 54 -9.85 8.63 -2.74
CA VAL A 54 -10.52 8.63 -1.43
C VAL A 54 -9.97 9.74 -0.53
N TYR A 55 -9.65 10.89 -1.12
CA TYR A 55 -9.09 12.04 -0.42
C TYR A 55 -10.04 12.56 0.68
N ASN A 56 -9.43 13.08 1.75
CA ASN A 56 -10.13 13.69 2.88
C ASN A 56 -11.04 12.75 3.69
N LYS A 57 -10.82 11.43 3.59
CA LYS A 57 -11.45 10.43 4.44
C LYS A 57 -10.53 10.08 5.60
N GLU A 58 -11.08 9.96 6.80
CA GLU A 58 -10.36 9.42 7.96
C GLU A 58 -10.46 7.89 8.01
N GLU A 59 -11.63 7.36 7.63
CA GLU A 59 -11.87 5.95 7.40
C GLU A 59 -12.55 5.79 6.04
N ILE A 60 -12.02 4.88 5.24
CA ILE A 60 -12.55 4.54 3.91
C ILE A 60 -13.43 3.30 4.05
N ASP A 61 -14.67 3.38 3.62
CA ASP A 61 -15.65 2.31 3.72
C ASP A 61 -16.13 1.82 2.34
N CYS A 62 -16.96 0.82 2.33
CA CYS A 62 -17.51 0.19 1.14
C CYS A 62 -18.21 1.17 0.19
N ASP A 63 -18.92 2.15 0.75
CA ASP A 63 -19.65 3.16 -0.03
C ASP A 63 -18.75 4.25 -0.68
N ASP A 64 -17.45 4.25 -0.36
CA ASP A 64 -16.50 5.22 -0.88
C ASP A 64 -15.89 4.80 -2.23
N ILE A 65 -16.14 3.57 -2.67
CA ILE A 65 -15.57 3.02 -3.91
C ILE A 65 -16.63 2.29 -4.75
N ASP A 66 -16.38 2.19 -6.05
CA ASP A 66 -17.21 1.40 -6.95
C ASP A 66 -16.68 -0.03 -7.10
N PHE A 67 -17.29 -0.95 -6.39
CA PHE A 67 -16.92 -2.38 -6.45
C PHE A 67 -17.12 -3.04 -7.82
N ASN A 68 -17.91 -2.45 -8.74
CA ASN A 68 -18.07 -2.97 -10.09
C ASN A 68 -16.76 -2.86 -10.91
N GLN A 69 -15.84 -2.02 -10.47
CA GLN A 69 -14.54 -1.85 -11.11
C GLN A 69 -13.50 -2.87 -10.63
N ILE A 70 -13.80 -3.65 -9.58
CA ILE A 70 -12.87 -4.57 -8.94
C ILE A 70 -13.10 -5.99 -9.43
N GLN A 71 -12.05 -6.61 -9.94
CA GLN A 71 -12.03 -8.01 -10.39
C GLN A 71 -11.05 -8.85 -9.55
N GLU A 72 -11.23 -10.17 -9.57
CA GLU A 72 -10.30 -11.12 -8.95
C GLU A 72 -8.87 -10.92 -9.47
N GLY A 73 -7.88 -11.01 -8.59
CA GLY A 73 -6.47 -10.90 -8.93
C GLY A 73 -5.95 -9.47 -9.14
N MET A 74 -6.78 -8.45 -8.97
CA MET A 74 -6.36 -7.05 -9.16
C MET A 74 -5.52 -6.51 -7.99
N PHE A 75 -4.73 -5.48 -8.30
CA PHE A 75 -4.12 -4.58 -7.35
C PHE A 75 -5.05 -3.37 -7.13
N VAL A 76 -5.64 -3.24 -5.94
CA VAL A 76 -6.56 -2.16 -5.58
C VAL A 76 -5.84 -1.13 -4.74
N VAL A 77 -5.80 0.13 -5.20
CA VAL A 77 -5.05 1.23 -4.57
C VAL A 77 -5.99 2.31 -4.06
N PHE A 78 -5.73 2.78 -2.85
CA PHE A 78 -6.45 3.87 -2.19
C PHE A 78 -5.57 5.11 -2.10
N ALA A 79 -5.89 6.13 -2.89
CA ALA A 79 -5.20 7.42 -2.87
C ALA A 79 -5.89 8.33 -1.85
N THR A 80 -5.27 8.52 -0.71
CA THR A 80 -5.78 9.37 0.39
C THR A 80 -5.20 10.79 0.33
N GLY A 81 -4.08 10.99 -0.38
CA GLY A 81 -3.30 12.21 -0.41
C GLY A 81 -2.50 12.46 0.87
N PHE A 82 -2.41 11.45 1.75
CA PHE A 82 -1.87 11.64 3.09
C PHE A 82 -0.35 11.83 3.08
N ILE A 83 0.38 11.04 2.30
CA ILE A 83 1.83 11.13 2.21
C ILE A 83 2.29 12.49 1.67
N GLU A 84 1.58 13.04 0.68
CA GLU A 84 1.87 14.35 0.10
C GLU A 84 1.55 15.48 1.07
N LYS A 85 0.50 15.32 1.88
CA LYS A 85 0.03 16.32 2.84
C LYS A 85 0.90 16.41 4.09
N VAL A 86 1.29 15.26 4.67
CA VAL A 86 1.98 15.20 5.97
C VAL A 86 3.48 14.98 5.80
N GLY A 87 3.89 14.22 4.80
CA GLY A 87 5.27 13.84 4.56
C GLY A 87 5.72 12.62 5.34
N TYR A 88 6.37 11.71 4.66
CA TYR A 88 6.93 10.49 5.25
C TYR A 88 8.00 10.82 6.30
N GLY A 89 7.95 10.14 7.45
CA GLY A 89 8.93 10.29 8.54
C GLY A 89 8.50 11.23 9.66
N HIS A 90 7.47 12.05 9.48
CA HIS A 90 6.89 12.84 10.56
C HIS A 90 6.15 11.97 11.58
N LYS A 91 6.14 12.38 12.85
CA LYS A 91 5.43 11.63 13.91
C LYS A 91 3.95 11.47 13.58
N ASP A 92 3.31 12.52 13.08
CA ASP A 92 1.88 12.52 12.75
C ASP A 92 1.56 11.59 11.58
N TYR A 93 2.53 11.36 10.68
CA TYR A 93 2.39 10.39 9.58
C TYR A 93 2.08 8.99 10.10
N PHE A 94 2.74 8.55 11.17
CA PHE A 94 2.57 7.21 11.72
C PHE A 94 1.41 7.07 12.71
N SER A 95 0.82 8.17 13.20
CA SER A 95 -0.18 8.12 14.26
C SER A 95 -1.61 8.45 13.83
N HIS A 96 -1.78 9.27 12.76
CA HIS A 96 -3.09 9.83 12.40
C HIS A 96 -3.47 9.57 10.92
N HIS A 97 -2.84 8.59 10.27
CA HIS A 97 -3.13 8.28 8.86
C HIS A 97 -4.56 7.77 8.66
N PRO A 98 -5.15 7.96 7.45
CA PRO A 98 -6.40 7.32 7.07
C PRO A 98 -6.31 5.79 7.16
N GLN A 99 -7.45 5.13 7.33
CA GLN A 99 -7.52 3.67 7.40
C GLN A 99 -8.71 3.12 6.63
N LEU A 100 -8.65 1.86 6.22
CA LEU A 100 -9.78 1.17 5.62
C LEU A 100 -10.68 0.60 6.72
N SER A 101 -12.00 0.57 6.51
CA SER A 101 -12.88 -0.15 7.43
C SER A 101 -12.62 -1.66 7.36
N LYS A 102 -12.92 -2.38 8.44
CA LYS A 102 -12.81 -3.85 8.43
C LYS A 102 -13.75 -4.47 7.40
N ALA A 103 -14.94 -3.90 7.24
CA ALA A 103 -15.91 -4.36 6.24
C ALA A 103 -15.35 -4.24 4.81
N LEU A 104 -14.69 -3.13 4.51
CA LEU A 104 -14.06 -2.94 3.20
C LEU A 104 -12.94 -3.97 2.97
N ILE A 105 -12.07 -4.19 3.95
CA ILE A 105 -10.97 -5.17 3.83
C ILE A 105 -11.54 -6.58 3.60
N GLU A 106 -12.56 -6.98 4.35
CA GLU A 106 -13.21 -8.28 4.18
C GLU A 106 -13.86 -8.43 2.79
N GLN A 107 -14.53 -7.39 2.28
CA GLN A 107 -15.10 -7.39 0.94
C GLN A 107 -14.03 -7.53 -0.16
N LEU A 108 -12.88 -6.88 0.00
CA LEU A 108 -11.75 -7.00 -0.92
C LEU A 108 -11.18 -8.43 -0.92
N ILE A 109 -11.00 -9.02 0.25
CA ILE A 109 -10.54 -10.41 0.41
C ILE A 109 -11.54 -11.39 -0.22
N GLN A 110 -12.84 -11.22 0.03
CA GLN A 110 -13.89 -12.06 -0.57
C GLN A 110 -13.90 -12.00 -2.11
N ARG A 111 -13.50 -10.87 -2.69
CA ARG A 111 -13.33 -10.69 -4.13
C ARG A 111 -12.01 -11.26 -4.66
N LYS A 112 -11.18 -11.82 -3.78
CA LYS A 112 -9.89 -12.44 -4.11
C LYS A 112 -8.97 -11.50 -4.88
N ILE A 113 -8.90 -10.23 -4.48
CA ILE A 113 -7.88 -9.34 -5.02
C ILE A 113 -6.49 -9.84 -4.62
N ALA A 114 -5.45 -9.40 -5.31
CA ALA A 114 -4.08 -9.82 -5.00
C ALA A 114 -3.38 -8.87 -4.02
N ILE A 115 -3.57 -7.55 -4.19
CA ILE A 115 -2.82 -6.55 -3.44
C ILE A 115 -3.73 -5.38 -3.07
N ILE A 116 -3.58 -4.88 -1.83
CA ILE A 116 -4.10 -3.59 -1.37
C ILE A 116 -2.94 -2.60 -1.31
N GLY A 117 -3.04 -1.46 -1.99
CA GLY A 117 -2.05 -0.38 -1.92
C GLY A 117 -2.63 0.87 -1.27
N ILE A 118 -1.79 1.58 -0.52
CA ILE A 118 -2.17 2.84 0.13
C ILE A 118 -0.99 3.81 0.23
N ASP A 119 -1.27 5.10 0.20
CA ASP A 119 -0.30 6.19 0.37
C ASP A 119 -0.14 6.62 1.84
N SER A 120 -0.26 5.66 2.75
CA SER A 120 -0.13 5.83 4.19
C SER A 120 0.65 4.67 4.81
N PRO A 121 1.05 4.77 6.09
CA PRO A 121 1.82 3.71 6.77
C PRO A 121 0.91 2.64 7.37
N GLY A 122 -0.02 2.10 6.59
CA GLY A 122 -0.89 1.01 6.98
C GLY A 122 -2.35 1.16 6.58
N ILE A 123 -3.01 0.03 6.41
CA ILE A 123 -4.46 -0.03 6.15
C ILE A 123 -5.28 0.03 7.45
N ARG A 124 -4.66 -0.23 8.61
CA ARG A 124 -5.24 -0.05 9.97
C ARG A 124 -4.23 0.64 10.87
N ARG A 125 -4.70 1.22 11.99
CA ARG A 125 -3.89 1.97 12.95
C ARG A 125 -3.65 1.22 14.26
N GLY A 126 -2.55 1.55 14.91
CA GLY A 126 -2.26 1.15 16.27
C GLY A 126 -2.19 -0.38 16.46
N LYS A 127 -2.97 -0.90 17.41
CA LYS A 127 -2.94 -2.34 17.76
C LYS A 127 -3.58 -3.23 16.67
N GLU A 128 -4.33 -2.66 15.75
CA GLU A 128 -4.99 -3.39 14.66
C GLU A 128 -4.12 -3.52 13.40
N HIS A 129 -3.05 -2.76 13.27
CA HIS A 129 -2.15 -2.72 12.11
C HIS A 129 -1.62 -4.13 11.79
N THR A 130 -0.65 -4.60 12.54
CA THR A 130 0.00 -5.91 12.30
C THR A 130 -0.98 -7.10 12.26
N PRO A 131 -2.00 -7.21 13.14
CA PRO A 131 -2.98 -8.28 13.00
C PRO A 131 -3.78 -8.24 11.69
N MET A 132 -4.06 -7.06 11.13
CA MET A 132 -4.78 -6.96 9.87
C MET A 132 -3.90 -7.30 8.67
N ASP A 133 -2.63 -6.90 8.68
CA ASP A 133 -1.68 -7.28 7.64
C ASP A 133 -1.47 -8.79 7.62
N GLN A 134 -1.35 -9.42 8.81
CA GLN A 134 -1.30 -10.88 8.93
C GLN A 134 -2.59 -11.53 8.39
N TYR A 135 -3.74 -10.97 8.72
CA TYR A 135 -5.03 -11.47 8.23
C TYR A 135 -5.13 -11.40 6.70
N CYS A 136 -4.71 -10.29 6.10
CA CYS A 136 -4.63 -10.17 4.64
C CYS A 136 -3.66 -11.19 4.04
N ALA A 137 -2.44 -11.30 4.58
CA ALA A 137 -1.43 -12.25 4.11
C ALA A 137 -1.89 -13.71 4.20
N ASP A 138 -2.62 -14.08 5.26
CA ASP A 138 -3.19 -15.42 5.44
C ASP A 138 -4.25 -15.75 4.36
N HIS A 139 -4.85 -14.73 3.75
CA HIS A 139 -5.78 -14.85 2.62
C HIS A 139 -5.13 -14.58 1.25
N HIS A 140 -3.78 -14.58 1.19
CA HIS A 140 -3.01 -14.29 -0.02
C HIS A 140 -3.24 -12.90 -0.63
N VAL A 141 -3.65 -11.94 0.21
CA VAL A 141 -3.74 -10.53 -0.14
C VAL A 141 -2.59 -9.79 0.55
N PHE A 142 -1.69 -9.17 -0.20
CA PHE A 142 -0.57 -8.43 0.38
C PHE A 142 -0.88 -6.94 0.45
N VAL A 143 -0.36 -6.27 1.47
CA VAL A 143 -0.49 -4.82 1.62
C VAL A 143 0.78 -4.15 1.13
N VAL A 144 0.63 -3.07 0.36
CA VAL A 144 1.73 -2.16 -0.03
C VAL A 144 1.48 -0.80 0.59
N GLU A 145 2.44 -0.36 1.36
CA GLU A 145 2.38 0.91 2.09
C GLU A 145 3.26 2.00 1.46
N ASN A 146 2.96 3.23 1.82
CA ASN A 146 3.75 4.41 1.49
C ASN A 146 3.91 4.61 -0.03
N LEU A 147 2.86 4.36 -0.79
CA LEU A 147 2.79 4.77 -2.19
C LEU A 147 2.79 6.31 -2.28
N CYS A 148 3.27 6.85 -3.39
CA CYS A 148 3.29 8.29 -3.64
C CYS A 148 2.91 8.63 -5.09
N HIS A 149 2.69 9.91 -5.39
CA HIS A 149 2.36 10.43 -6.72
C HIS A 149 1.06 9.84 -7.33
N LEU A 150 0.15 9.35 -6.49
CA LEU A 150 -1.11 8.77 -6.93
C LEU A 150 -2.03 9.83 -7.56
N ASP A 151 -1.92 11.08 -7.13
CA ASP A 151 -2.61 12.25 -7.68
C ASP A 151 -2.28 12.47 -9.16
N ILE A 152 -1.01 12.26 -9.55
CA ILE A 152 -0.56 12.40 -10.95
C ILE A 152 -1.24 11.35 -11.84
N VAL A 153 -1.32 10.10 -11.35
CA VAL A 153 -1.96 9.00 -12.09
C VAL A 153 -3.47 9.19 -12.18
N LEU A 154 -4.10 9.60 -11.08
CA LEU A 154 -5.53 9.88 -11.02
C LEU A 154 -5.94 11.05 -11.92
N ASN A 155 -5.10 12.07 -12.05
CA ASN A 155 -5.38 13.26 -12.87
C ASN A 155 -6.80 13.80 -12.64
N GLN A 156 -7.16 14.03 -11.37
CA GLN A 156 -8.45 14.53 -10.88
C GLN A 156 -9.66 13.60 -11.10
N LYS A 157 -9.47 12.39 -11.57
CA LYS A 157 -10.55 11.39 -11.71
C LYS A 157 -10.94 10.80 -10.36
N SER A 158 -12.16 10.24 -10.29
CA SER A 158 -12.61 9.47 -9.13
C SER A 158 -11.90 8.11 -9.02
N PHE A 159 -11.51 7.54 -10.16
CA PHE A 159 -10.64 6.35 -10.23
C PHE A 159 -9.87 6.31 -11.55
N GLN A 160 -8.81 5.52 -11.59
CA GLN A 160 -8.03 5.25 -12.79
C GLN A 160 -7.63 3.76 -12.84
N SER A 161 -8.03 3.09 -13.92
CA SER A 161 -7.55 1.74 -14.24
C SER A 161 -6.19 1.82 -14.93
N CYS A 162 -5.29 0.91 -14.57
CA CYS A 162 -3.94 0.82 -15.12
C CYS A 162 -3.39 -0.61 -14.95
N TYR A 163 -2.14 -0.83 -15.33
CA TYR A 163 -1.35 -1.95 -14.84
C TYR A 163 -0.35 -1.45 -13.80
N ILE A 164 -0.06 -2.27 -12.78
CA ILE A 164 0.99 -1.97 -11.81
C ILE A 164 2.04 -3.07 -11.85
N ASN A 165 3.29 -2.63 -11.95
CA ASN A 165 4.47 -3.46 -11.89
C ASN A 165 5.12 -3.31 -10.51
N THR A 166 5.42 -4.42 -9.84
CA THR A 166 6.04 -4.43 -8.52
C THR A 166 7.22 -5.39 -8.49
N TYR A 167 8.32 -4.96 -7.90
CA TYR A 167 9.53 -5.76 -7.80
C TYR A 167 10.08 -5.69 -6.38
N PRO A 168 9.53 -6.48 -5.43
CA PRO A 168 10.05 -6.54 -4.07
C PRO A 168 11.42 -7.20 -4.04
N VAL A 169 12.24 -6.79 -3.08
CA VAL A 169 13.53 -7.43 -2.83
C VAL A 169 13.29 -8.83 -2.27
N ASN A 170 13.99 -9.82 -2.78
CA ASN A 170 13.87 -11.22 -2.35
C ASN A 170 14.69 -11.46 -1.08
N TYR A 171 14.16 -11.12 0.07
CA TYR A 171 14.75 -11.38 1.38
C TYR A 171 14.02 -12.52 2.10
N SER A 172 14.76 -13.39 2.78
CA SER A 172 14.20 -14.34 3.75
C SER A 172 14.07 -13.70 5.14
N ASP A 173 13.14 -14.21 5.93
CA ASP A 173 12.98 -13.89 7.35
C ASP A 173 12.67 -12.39 7.63
N MET A 174 12.11 -11.69 6.64
CA MET A 174 11.61 -10.33 6.79
C MET A 174 10.09 -10.29 6.67
N THR A 175 9.45 -9.47 7.50
CA THR A 175 8.00 -9.24 7.46
C THR A 175 7.62 -8.17 6.43
N GLY A 176 8.56 -7.30 6.06
CA GLY A 176 8.43 -6.28 5.04
C GLY A 176 9.42 -6.47 3.90
N LEU A 177 9.00 -6.25 2.65
CA LEU A 177 9.86 -6.29 1.48
C LEU A 177 9.87 -4.93 0.78
N PRO A 178 10.98 -4.16 0.88
CA PRO A 178 11.12 -2.93 0.10
C PRO A 178 10.92 -3.22 -1.38
N CYS A 179 10.17 -2.36 -2.07
CA CYS A 179 9.84 -2.59 -3.47
C CYS A 179 9.85 -1.32 -4.32
N ARG A 180 10.03 -1.51 -5.64
CA ARG A 180 9.68 -0.49 -6.62
C ARG A 180 8.27 -0.77 -7.13
N VAL A 181 7.43 0.26 -7.18
CA VAL A 181 6.05 0.19 -7.67
C VAL A 181 5.89 1.18 -8.81
N VAL A 182 5.45 0.71 -9.97
CA VAL A 182 5.35 1.52 -11.19
C VAL A 182 3.99 1.28 -11.85
N ALA A 183 3.19 2.35 -11.98
CA ALA A 183 1.93 2.30 -12.73
C ALA A 183 2.20 2.52 -14.23
N GLU A 184 1.48 1.78 -15.04
CA GLU A 184 1.51 1.83 -16.51
C GLU A 184 0.11 2.15 -17.04
N LEU A 185 -0.03 3.31 -17.71
CA LEU A 185 -1.25 3.80 -18.40
C LEU A 185 -1.15 3.59 -19.91
#